data_1398209d8555b398d3852f5baccd13c1
#
_entry.id   1398209d8555b398d3852f5baccd13c1
#
_cell.length_a   1.000
_cell.length_b   1.000
_cell.length_c   1.000
_cell.angle_alpha   90.00
_cell.angle_beta   90.00
_cell.angle_gamma   90.00
#
_symmetry.space_group_name_H-M   'P 1'
#
loop_
_entity.id
_entity.type
_entity.pdbx_description
1 polymer ?
#
loop_
_entity_poly.entity_id
_entity_poly.type
_entity_poly.pdbx_seq_one_letter_code
_entity_poly.pdbx_strand_id
1 'polypeptide(L)'
;MAGKKINAFNELCKDIMIANMADTLKAYGGFPELEKQVYDLKACTVMEVASAVPIVQNVVISAVVKTAIEQAKAQEKEQEQRNGILGSFTKTLCN
;
A
#
# COMPACT_ATOMS: atom_id res chain seq x y z
N MET A 1 -29.89 23.26 -12.48
CA MET A 1 -28.66 23.99 -12.11
C MET A 1 -27.95 23.38 -10.93
N ALA A 2 -28.64 23.06 -9.85
CA ALA A 2 -28.04 22.37 -8.72
C ALA A 2 -27.42 21.02 -9.10
N GLY A 3 -28.05 20.31 -10.06
CA GLY A 3 -27.55 19.01 -10.53
C GLY A 3 -26.20 19.08 -11.22
N LYS A 4 -25.90 20.16 -11.95
CA LYS A 4 -24.60 20.32 -12.60
C LYS A 4 -23.48 20.56 -11.59
N LYS A 5 -23.75 21.32 -10.52
CA LYS A 5 -22.76 21.56 -9.45
C LYS A 5 -22.48 20.27 -8.68
N ILE A 6 -23.51 19.47 -8.41
CA ILE A 6 -23.35 18.18 -7.72
C ILE A 6 -22.54 17.23 -8.59
N ASN A 7 -22.83 17.16 -9.90
CA ASN A 7 -22.07 16.29 -10.82
C ASN A 7 -20.62 16.72 -10.92
N ALA A 8 -20.35 18.03 -11.04
CA ALA A 8 -18.98 18.54 -11.07
C ALA A 8 -18.22 18.22 -9.78
N PHE A 9 -18.89 18.36 -8.64
CA PHE A 9 -18.30 18.02 -7.34
C PHE A 9 -18.01 16.52 -7.25
N ASN A 10 -18.94 15.68 -7.68
CA ASN A 10 -18.75 14.23 -7.69
C ASN A 10 -17.59 13.82 -8.59
N GLU A 11 -17.46 14.43 -9.77
CA GLU A 11 -16.33 14.15 -10.67
C GLU A 11 -15.00 14.57 -10.04
N LEU A 12 -14.98 15.73 -9.37
CA LEU A 12 -13.79 16.18 -8.66
C LEU A 12 -13.41 15.22 -7.55
N CYS A 13 -14.37 14.75 -6.76
CA CYS A 13 -14.14 13.78 -5.69
C CYS A 13 -13.57 12.47 -6.25
N LYS A 14 -14.14 11.98 -7.35
CA LYS A 14 -13.62 10.77 -8.01
C LYS A 14 -12.19 10.98 -8.48
N ASP A 15 -11.91 12.11 -9.12
CA ASP A 15 -10.57 12.41 -9.63
C ASP A 15 -9.54 12.45 -8.48
N ILE A 16 -9.89 13.07 -7.37
CA ILE A 16 -9.01 13.14 -6.20
C ILE A 16 -8.75 11.74 -5.63
N MET A 17 -9.79 10.94 -5.47
CA MET A 17 -9.66 9.59 -4.92
C MET A 17 -8.84 8.69 -5.85
N ILE A 18 -9.11 8.75 -7.16
CA ILE A 18 -8.37 7.98 -8.16
C ILE A 18 -6.90 8.40 -8.17
N ALA A 19 -6.63 9.72 -8.15
CA ALA A 19 -5.25 10.22 -8.13
C ALA A 19 -4.50 9.75 -6.89
N ASN A 20 -5.13 9.79 -5.72
CA ASN A 20 -4.52 9.34 -4.46
C ASN A 20 -4.22 7.84 -4.49
N MET A 21 -5.15 7.03 -4.98
CA MET A 21 -4.95 5.59 -5.12
C MET A 21 -3.82 5.28 -6.09
N ALA A 22 -3.84 5.93 -7.26
CA ALA A 22 -2.82 5.72 -8.29
C ALA A 22 -1.44 6.17 -7.81
N ASP A 23 -1.35 7.30 -7.13
CA ASP A 23 -0.08 7.80 -6.58
C ASP A 23 0.48 6.85 -5.54
N THR A 24 -0.37 6.30 -4.67
CA THR A 24 0.02 5.31 -3.67
C THR A 24 0.58 4.06 -4.33
N LEU A 25 -0.10 3.55 -5.34
CA LEU A 25 0.34 2.36 -6.08
C LEU A 25 1.65 2.61 -6.82
N LYS A 26 1.80 3.79 -7.43
CA LYS A 26 3.04 4.16 -8.13
C LYS A 26 4.21 4.33 -7.17
N ALA A 27 3.97 4.94 -6.01
CA ALA A 27 5.00 5.15 -5.01
C ALA A 27 5.55 3.83 -4.47
N TYR A 28 4.67 2.85 -4.28
CA TYR A 28 5.09 1.53 -3.85
C TYR A 28 5.70 0.73 -5.01
N GLY A 29 5.07 0.78 -6.20
CA GLY A 29 5.48 0.04 -7.39
C GLY A 29 5.01 -1.42 -7.35
N GLY A 30 5.01 -2.07 -8.52
CA GLY A 30 4.70 -3.49 -8.61
C GLY A 30 3.22 -3.86 -8.74
N PHE A 31 2.35 -2.88 -8.98
CA PHE A 31 0.91 -3.11 -9.14
C PHE A 31 0.37 -2.50 -10.45
N PRO A 32 0.92 -2.86 -11.63
CA PRO A 32 0.50 -2.23 -12.88
C PRO A 32 -0.96 -2.51 -13.25
N GLU A 33 -1.45 -3.72 -12.98
CA GLU A 33 -2.82 -4.08 -13.27
C GLU A 33 -3.80 -3.36 -12.35
N LEU A 34 -3.45 -3.23 -11.08
CA LEU A 34 -4.28 -2.53 -10.11
C LEU A 34 -4.32 -1.04 -10.41
N GLU A 35 -3.21 -0.45 -10.84
CA GLU A 35 -3.18 0.94 -11.30
C GLU A 35 -4.16 1.15 -12.46
N LYS A 36 -4.17 0.25 -13.44
CA LYS A 36 -5.09 0.30 -14.57
C LYS A 36 -6.54 0.22 -14.10
N GLN A 37 -6.85 -0.68 -13.18
CA GLN A 37 -8.18 -0.82 -12.60
C GLN A 37 -8.62 0.45 -11.88
N VAL A 38 -7.69 1.10 -11.18
CA VAL A 38 -7.97 2.37 -10.48
C VAL A 38 -8.38 3.45 -11.48
N TYR A 39 -7.68 3.58 -12.58
CA TYR A 39 -8.06 4.56 -13.63
C TYR A 39 -9.40 4.23 -14.26
N ASP A 40 -9.73 2.95 -14.42
CA ASP A 40 -11.02 2.50 -14.94
C ASP A 40 -12.19 2.87 -14.01
N LEU A 41 -11.93 3.12 -12.73
CA LEU A 41 -12.95 3.54 -11.76
C LEU A 41 -13.58 4.89 -12.12
N LYS A 42 -12.99 5.66 -13.03
CA LYS A 42 -13.57 6.92 -13.48
C LYS A 42 -14.96 6.71 -14.09
N ALA A 43 -15.22 5.55 -14.66
CA ALA A 43 -16.54 5.19 -15.21
C ALA A 43 -17.56 4.79 -14.13
N CYS A 44 -17.13 4.62 -12.88
CA CYS A 44 -17.96 4.18 -11.78
C CYS A 44 -18.57 5.37 -11.04
N THR A 45 -19.53 5.09 -10.13
CA THR A 45 -20.11 6.11 -9.26
C THR A 45 -19.13 6.51 -8.15
N VAL A 46 -19.39 7.68 -7.54
CA VAL A 46 -18.59 8.14 -6.40
C VAL A 46 -18.54 7.11 -5.28
N MET A 47 -19.68 6.47 -5.00
CA MET A 47 -19.78 5.46 -3.95
C MET A 47 -18.91 4.25 -4.24
N GLU A 48 -18.89 3.81 -5.48
CA GLU A 48 -18.04 2.69 -5.91
C GLU A 48 -16.56 3.04 -5.81
N VAL A 49 -16.18 4.24 -6.22
CA VAL A 49 -14.79 4.70 -6.10
C VAL A 49 -14.40 4.80 -4.63
N ALA A 50 -15.25 5.38 -3.80
CA ALA A 50 -15.00 5.49 -2.36
C ALA A 50 -14.85 4.10 -1.71
N SER A 51 -15.65 3.13 -2.14
CA SER A 51 -15.55 1.75 -1.65
C SER A 51 -14.24 1.07 -2.07
N ALA A 52 -13.66 1.48 -3.19
CA ALA A 52 -12.39 0.94 -3.67
C ALA A 52 -11.19 1.45 -2.87
N VAL A 53 -11.27 2.65 -2.29
CA VAL A 53 -10.15 3.28 -1.55
C VAL A 53 -9.61 2.37 -0.45
N PRO A 54 -10.42 1.84 0.49
CA PRO A 54 -9.89 0.96 1.53
C PRO A 54 -9.34 -0.34 0.98
N ILE A 55 -9.89 -0.85 -0.12
CA ILE A 55 -9.40 -2.08 -0.75
C ILE A 55 -7.98 -1.87 -1.28
N VAL A 56 -7.75 -0.78 -2.01
CA VAL A 56 -6.44 -0.44 -2.54
C VAL A 56 -5.44 -0.19 -1.40
N GLN A 57 -5.85 0.55 -0.38
CA GLN A 57 -5.00 0.80 0.79
C GLN A 57 -4.61 -0.50 1.49
N ASN A 58 -5.54 -1.42 1.67
CA ASN A 58 -5.27 -2.71 2.30
C ASN A 58 -4.28 -3.55 1.48
N VAL A 59 -4.41 -3.53 0.15
CA VAL A 59 -3.46 -4.23 -0.72
C VAL A 59 -2.05 -3.68 -0.53
N VAL A 60 -1.90 -2.35 -0.55
CA VAL A 60 -0.59 -1.70 -0.39
C VAL A 60 -0.03 -1.97 1.01
N ILE A 61 -0.84 -1.80 2.06
CA ILE A 61 -0.41 -2.04 3.44
C ILE A 61 0.03 -3.48 3.61
N SER A 62 -0.72 -4.44 3.09
CA SER A 62 -0.36 -5.86 3.16
C SER A 62 0.97 -6.13 2.48
N ALA A 63 1.22 -5.52 1.33
CA ALA A 63 2.47 -5.67 0.60
C ALA A 63 3.64 -5.04 1.37
N VAL A 64 3.44 -3.86 1.96
CA VAL A 64 4.45 -3.19 2.78
C VAL A 64 4.81 -4.03 4.01
N VAL A 65 3.79 -4.54 4.71
CA VAL A 65 3.99 -5.39 5.89
C VAL A 65 4.74 -6.66 5.51
N LYS A 66 4.35 -7.30 4.43
CA LYS A 66 5.02 -8.50 3.94
C LYS A 66 6.50 -8.25 3.63
N THR A 67 6.79 -7.14 2.94
CA THR A 67 8.16 -6.76 2.63
C THR A 67 8.96 -6.48 3.90
N ALA A 68 8.36 -5.78 4.87
CA ALA A 68 9.01 -5.48 6.15
C ALA A 68 9.32 -6.76 6.92
N ILE A 69 8.41 -7.74 6.92
CA ILE A 69 8.63 -9.04 7.56
C ILE A 69 9.77 -9.79 6.87
N GLU A 70 9.79 -9.79 5.54
CA GLU A 70 10.85 -10.46 4.78
C GLU A 70 12.21 -9.82 5.06
N GLN A 71 12.28 -8.48 5.13
CA GLN A 71 13.52 -7.77 5.47
C GLN A 71 13.97 -8.06 6.90
N ALA A 72 13.02 -8.09 7.84
CA ALA A 72 13.33 -8.43 9.22
C ALA A 72 13.89 -9.84 9.36
N LYS A 73 13.30 -10.80 8.65
CA LYS A 73 13.80 -12.19 8.63
C LYS A 73 15.19 -12.27 8.01
N ALA A 74 15.46 -11.52 6.95
CA ALA A 74 16.77 -11.47 6.34
C ALA A 74 17.81 -10.87 7.29
N GLN A 75 17.45 -9.83 8.02
CA GLN A 75 18.32 -9.22 9.03
C GLN A 75 18.60 -10.17 10.18
N GLU A 76 17.60 -10.91 10.65
CA GLU A 76 17.78 -11.91 11.69
C GLU A 76 18.76 -13.00 11.24
N LYS A 77 18.65 -13.47 10.02
CA LYS A 77 19.56 -14.45 9.46
C LYS A 77 20.99 -13.91 9.36
N GLU A 78 21.14 -12.66 8.94
CA GLU A 78 22.44 -12.00 8.90
C GLU A 78 23.03 -11.86 10.29
N GLN A 79 22.23 -11.48 11.28
CA GLN A 79 22.67 -11.37 12.66
C GLN A 79 23.07 -12.73 13.22
N GLU A 80 22.33 -13.78 12.93
CA GLU A 80 22.68 -15.13 13.33
C GLU A 80 24.00 -15.56 12.73
N GLN A 81 24.22 -15.24 11.44
CA GLN A 81 25.48 -15.55 10.77
C GLN A 81 26.65 -14.74 11.34
N ARG A 82 26.44 -13.44 11.61
CA ARG A 82 27.43 -12.59 12.24
C ARG A 82 27.74 -13.05 13.65
N ASN A 83 26.70 -13.45 14.38
CA ASN A 83 26.80 -13.85 15.77
C ASN A 83 27.18 -15.31 15.93
N GLY A 84 27.49 -16.03 14.85
CA GLY A 84 28.04 -17.35 14.93
C GLY A 84 29.34 -17.38 15.74
N ILE A 85 30.07 -16.25 15.75
CA ILE A 85 31.27 -16.06 16.54
C ILE A 85 30.96 -15.45 17.89
N LEU A 86 30.04 -14.46 17.96
CA LEU A 86 29.70 -13.73 19.17
C LEU A 86 28.33 -14.11 19.74
N GLY A 87 27.66 -15.06 19.12
CA GLY A 87 26.28 -15.42 19.43
C GLY A 87 26.07 -15.93 20.85
N SER A 88 27.00 -16.76 21.37
CA SER A 88 26.91 -17.26 22.72
C SER A 88 27.06 -16.15 23.77
N PHE A 89 27.87 -15.13 23.44
CA PHE A 89 28.04 -13.96 24.29
C PHE A 89 26.76 -13.14 24.38
N THR A 90 26.15 -12.89 23.24
CA THR A 90 24.89 -12.14 23.15
C THR A 90 23.74 -12.87 23.85
N LYS A 91 23.65 -14.19 23.68
CA LYS A 91 22.62 -14.99 24.32
C LYS A 91 22.78 -14.98 25.83
N THR A 92 24.01 -15.01 26.34
CA THR A 92 24.30 -14.95 27.76
C THR A 92 23.84 -13.61 28.34
N LEU A 93 24.04 -12.52 27.62
CA LEU A 93 23.60 -11.18 28.04
C LEU A 93 22.09 -11.00 28.02
N CYS A 94 21.39 -11.62 27.05
CA CYS A 94 19.96 -11.50 26.91
C CYS A 94 19.15 -12.41 27.81
N ASN A 95 19.78 -13.41 28.38
CA ASN A 95 19.17 -14.29 29.38
C ASN A 95 19.45 -13.79 30.77
#